data_69ddf19061265fcd9541dae75d46b7d9
#
_entry.id   69ddf19061265fcd9541dae75d46b7d9
#
_cell.length_a   1.000
_cell.length_b   1.000
_cell.length_c   1.000
_cell.angle_alpha   90.00
_cell.angle_beta   90.00
_cell.angle_gamma   90.00
#
_symmetry.space_group_name_H-M   'P 1'
#
loop_
_entity.id
_entity.type
_entity.pdbx_description
1 polymer ?
#
loop_
_entity_poly.entity_id
_entity_poly.type
_entity_poly.pdbx_seq_one_letter_code
_entity_poly.pdbx_strand_id
1 'polypeptide(L)'
;MPKIKVQDTEITVIQNNESDYICLTDMVKNIENGLALIEKWLRNKNTVEFLGIWEEMYNSNFNSPEFEGIKNEAGLNRFILSVKQWIDKTNAIGIIAKAGRYGGTYAHKDIAFEFASRVSPQFKLYLLREFQRLKEEEQKQIGWSAKRELSKINYHIHTDAIKRNLIPQMLTPKQANIIYATLFMQMKLMS
;
A
#
# COMPACT_ATOMS: atom_id res chain seq x y z
N MET A 1 -4.82 5.08 8.16
CA MET A 1 -4.62 3.88 7.35
C MET A 1 -5.59 3.94 6.20
N PRO A 2 -5.14 3.81 4.96
CA PRO A 2 -6.04 3.76 3.81
C PRO A 2 -6.98 2.55 3.93
N LYS A 3 -8.20 2.72 3.43
CA LYS A 3 -9.22 1.69 3.40
C LYS A 3 -9.77 1.59 2.00
N ILE A 4 -10.06 0.39 1.57
CA ILE A 4 -10.81 0.10 0.35
C ILE A 4 -12.17 -0.46 0.73
N LYS A 5 -13.20 -0.07 -0.02
CA LYS A 5 -14.57 -0.57 0.19
C LYS A 5 -14.92 -1.55 -0.92
N VAL A 6 -15.10 -2.81 -0.56
CA VAL A 6 -15.50 -3.87 -1.47
C VAL A 6 -16.90 -4.34 -1.07
N GLN A 7 -17.89 -4.04 -1.90
CA GLN A 7 -19.30 -4.19 -1.56
C GLN A 7 -19.61 -3.43 -0.25
N ASP A 8 -20.12 -4.11 0.79
CA ASP A 8 -20.40 -3.50 2.09
C ASP A 8 -19.28 -3.69 3.12
N THR A 9 -18.10 -4.15 2.69
CA THR A 9 -16.97 -4.45 3.56
C THR A 9 -15.86 -3.43 3.39
N GLU A 10 -15.49 -2.75 4.48
CA GLU A 10 -14.29 -1.93 4.56
C GLU A 10 -13.08 -2.81 4.89
N ILE A 11 -12.06 -2.74 4.05
CA ILE A 11 -10.83 -3.52 4.15
C ILE A 11 -9.66 -2.57 4.36
N THR A 12 -8.93 -2.79 5.44
CA THR A 12 -7.75 -1.98 5.79
C THR A 12 -6.56 -2.38 4.94
N VAL A 13 -5.85 -1.38 4.42
CA VAL A 13 -4.56 -1.54 3.74
C VAL A 13 -3.48 -0.87 4.59
N ILE A 14 -2.36 -1.54 4.79
CA ILE A 14 -1.20 -1.00 5.49
C ILE A 14 0.03 -1.07 4.58
N GLN A 15 0.96 -0.14 4.75
CA GLN A 15 2.29 -0.23 4.16
C GLN A 15 3.25 -0.91 5.13
N ASN A 16 4.06 -1.83 4.63
CA ASN A 16 5.14 -2.48 5.35
C ASN A 16 6.31 -2.72 4.38
N ASN A 17 7.50 -2.17 4.68
CA ASN A 17 8.69 -2.26 3.82
C ASN A 17 8.39 -1.93 2.33
N GLU A 18 7.79 -0.77 2.08
CA GLU A 18 7.44 -0.27 0.73
C GLU A 18 6.39 -1.11 -0.03
N SER A 19 5.85 -2.14 0.59
CA SER A 19 4.82 -3.01 0.02
C SER A 19 3.48 -2.84 0.71
N ASP A 20 2.39 -3.01 -0.07
CA ASP A 20 1.03 -2.93 0.45
C ASP A 20 0.59 -4.30 0.99
N TYR A 21 0.04 -4.27 2.20
CA TYR A 21 -0.56 -5.43 2.86
C TYR A 21 -2.04 -5.18 3.11
N ILE A 22 -2.86 -6.13 2.74
CA ILE A 22 -4.32 -6.05 2.82
C ILE A 22 -4.82 -6.95 3.95
N CYS A 23 -5.77 -6.46 4.75
CA CYS A 23 -6.30 -7.19 5.90
C CYS A 23 -7.23 -8.35 5.47
N LEU A 24 -6.76 -9.58 5.62
CA LEU A 24 -7.55 -10.79 5.35
C LEU A 24 -8.73 -10.93 6.33
N THR A 25 -8.50 -10.54 7.60
CA THR A 25 -9.55 -10.58 8.63
C THR A 25 -10.72 -9.67 8.26
N ASP A 26 -10.44 -8.47 7.72
CA ASP A 26 -11.49 -7.55 7.25
C ASP A 26 -12.27 -8.14 6.07
N MET A 27 -11.61 -8.87 5.16
CA MET A 27 -12.27 -9.49 4.01
C MET A 27 -13.39 -10.47 4.40
N VAL A 28 -13.22 -11.12 5.55
CA VAL A 28 -14.13 -12.19 5.98
C VAL A 28 -14.99 -11.84 7.18
N LYS A 29 -14.91 -10.61 7.69
CA LYS A 29 -15.60 -10.19 8.92
C LYS A 29 -17.13 -10.28 8.84
N ASN A 30 -17.69 -10.13 7.64
CA ASN A 30 -19.14 -10.20 7.38
C ASN A 30 -19.58 -11.60 6.93
N ILE A 31 -18.67 -12.58 6.91
CA ILE A 31 -18.96 -13.96 6.52
C ILE A 31 -19.11 -14.80 7.78
N GLU A 32 -20.14 -15.59 7.86
CA GLU A 32 -20.34 -16.55 8.95
C GLU A 32 -19.13 -17.51 9.02
N ASN A 33 -18.55 -17.65 10.21
CA ASN A 33 -17.30 -18.40 10.41
C ASN A 33 -16.12 -17.94 9.53
N GLY A 34 -16.06 -16.63 9.19
CA GLY A 34 -15.07 -16.08 8.26
C GLY A 34 -13.62 -16.34 8.66
N LEU A 35 -13.28 -16.30 9.98
CA LEU A 35 -11.93 -16.64 10.43
C LEU A 35 -11.53 -18.07 10.10
N ALA A 36 -12.47 -19.01 10.15
CA ALA A 36 -12.22 -20.40 9.76
C ALA A 36 -11.89 -20.55 8.26
N LEU A 37 -12.26 -19.58 7.40
CA LEU A 37 -11.85 -19.58 6.00
C LEU A 37 -10.34 -19.34 5.85
N ILE A 38 -9.74 -18.49 6.68
CA ILE A 38 -8.29 -18.24 6.68
C ILE A 38 -7.55 -19.53 7.08
N GLU A 39 -8.01 -20.19 8.15
CA GLU A 39 -7.40 -21.47 8.58
C GLU A 39 -7.55 -22.57 7.54
N LYS A 40 -8.75 -22.73 6.96
CA LYS A 40 -9.01 -23.71 5.89
C LYS A 40 -8.15 -23.43 4.65
N TRP A 41 -7.96 -22.17 4.33
CA TRP A 41 -7.11 -21.75 3.21
C TRP A 41 -5.65 -22.15 3.46
N LEU A 42 -5.10 -21.89 4.65
CA LEU A 42 -3.74 -22.30 5.03
C LEU A 42 -3.55 -23.83 5.09
N ARG A 43 -4.62 -24.60 5.28
CA ARG A 43 -4.54 -26.07 5.28
C ARG A 43 -4.51 -26.70 3.89
N ASN A 44 -4.80 -25.91 2.86
CA ASN A 44 -4.80 -26.40 1.48
C ASN A 44 -3.38 -26.48 0.93
N LYS A 45 -3.04 -27.63 0.33
CA LYS A 45 -1.70 -27.88 -0.23
C LYS A 45 -1.29 -26.83 -1.27
N ASN A 46 -2.19 -26.50 -2.20
CA ASN A 46 -1.89 -25.49 -3.24
C ASN A 46 -1.62 -24.11 -2.64
N THR A 47 -2.30 -23.78 -1.53
CA THR A 47 -2.05 -22.53 -0.80
C THR A 47 -0.66 -22.52 -0.17
N VAL A 48 -0.28 -23.59 0.51
CA VAL A 48 1.05 -23.71 1.12
C VAL A 48 2.14 -23.65 0.05
N GLU A 49 1.97 -24.31 -1.08
CA GLU A 49 2.89 -24.25 -2.22
C GLU A 49 2.99 -22.83 -2.79
N PHE A 50 1.86 -22.16 -3.00
CA PHE A 50 1.84 -20.77 -3.47
C PHE A 50 2.57 -19.82 -2.51
N LEU A 51 2.28 -19.92 -1.21
CA LEU A 51 2.94 -19.12 -0.18
C LEU A 51 4.45 -19.37 -0.14
N GLY A 52 4.88 -20.63 -0.23
CA GLY A 52 6.29 -20.99 -0.25
C GLY A 52 7.01 -20.42 -1.47
N ILE A 53 6.44 -20.55 -2.68
CA ILE A 53 7.01 -19.98 -3.89
C ILE A 53 7.12 -18.45 -3.78
N TRP A 54 6.09 -17.80 -3.24
CA TRP A 54 6.11 -16.36 -3.03
C TRP A 54 7.24 -15.94 -2.07
N GLU A 55 7.37 -16.66 -0.95
CA GLU A 55 8.44 -16.40 0.04
C GLU A 55 9.84 -16.64 -0.56
N GLU A 56 10.03 -17.71 -1.30
CA GLU A 56 11.31 -18.00 -1.97
C GLU A 56 11.72 -16.90 -2.97
N MET A 57 10.74 -16.26 -3.63
CA MET A 57 11.00 -15.17 -4.57
C MET A 57 11.35 -13.84 -3.88
N TYR A 58 10.79 -13.56 -2.70
CA TYR A 58 10.83 -12.23 -2.11
C TYR A 58 11.49 -12.17 -0.72
N ASN A 59 11.81 -13.31 -0.12
CA ASN A 59 12.33 -13.41 1.25
C ASN A 59 13.64 -14.20 1.30
N SER A 60 14.75 -13.49 1.34
CA SER A 60 16.09 -14.11 1.43
C SER A 60 16.34 -14.89 2.73
N ASN A 61 15.54 -14.64 3.78
CA ASN A 61 15.64 -15.29 5.08
C ASN A 61 14.61 -16.40 5.27
N PHE A 62 13.94 -16.82 4.19
CA PHE A 62 12.94 -17.86 4.24
C PHE A 62 13.53 -19.22 4.61
N ASN A 63 12.89 -19.91 5.55
CA ASN A 63 13.32 -21.21 6.03
C ASN A 63 12.75 -22.34 5.14
N SER A 64 13.37 -22.57 3.99
CA SER A 64 12.92 -23.57 3.01
C SER A 64 12.88 -25.01 3.57
N PRO A 65 13.81 -25.48 4.42
CA PRO A 65 13.69 -26.80 5.03
C PRO A 65 12.44 -27.01 5.86
N GLU A 66 12.04 -26.03 6.70
CA GLU A 66 10.78 -26.09 7.46
C GLU A 66 9.56 -26.00 6.54
N PHE A 67 9.65 -25.19 5.49
CA PHE A 67 8.60 -25.12 4.49
C PHE A 67 8.36 -26.47 3.80
N GLU A 68 9.39 -27.18 3.38
CA GLU A 68 9.25 -28.50 2.75
C GLU A 68 8.58 -29.51 3.71
N GLY A 69 8.90 -29.47 4.99
CA GLY A 69 8.21 -30.26 6.03
C GLY A 69 6.72 -29.95 6.08
N ILE A 70 6.35 -28.67 6.13
CA ILE A 70 4.95 -28.20 6.14
C ILE A 70 4.23 -28.60 4.84
N LYS A 71 4.84 -28.44 3.70
CA LYS A 71 4.30 -28.78 2.38
C LYS A 71 4.00 -30.28 2.24
N ASN A 72 4.84 -31.14 2.80
CA ASN A 72 4.64 -32.59 2.77
C ASN A 72 3.45 -33.02 3.64
N GLU A 73 3.17 -32.30 4.73
CA GLU A 73 2.00 -32.55 5.58
C GLU A 73 0.73 -31.86 5.09
N ALA A 74 0.85 -30.82 4.26
CA ALA A 74 -0.27 -30.04 3.76
C ALA A 74 -1.26 -30.91 2.96
N GLY A 75 -2.54 -30.74 3.25
CA GLY A 75 -3.62 -31.51 2.63
C GLY A 75 -3.96 -32.82 3.34
N LEU A 76 -3.18 -33.28 4.31
CA LEU A 76 -3.56 -34.41 5.16
C LEU A 76 -4.71 -34.01 6.09
N ASN A 77 -5.62 -34.94 6.40
CA ASN A 77 -6.79 -34.68 7.25
C ASN A 77 -6.43 -34.13 8.65
N ARG A 78 -5.30 -34.58 9.21
CA ARG A 78 -4.79 -34.12 10.51
C ARG A 78 -3.99 -32.84 10.47
N PHE A 79 -3.68 -32.32 9.27
CA PHE A 79 -2.84 -31.13 9.13
C PHE A 79 -3.55 -29.87 9.61
N ILE A 80 -2.93 -29.17 10.53
CA ILE A 80 -3.38 -27.88 11.06
C ILE A 80 -2.21 -26.93 11.00
N LEU A 81 -2.44 -25.76 10.39
CA LEU A 81 -1.44 -24.69 10.30
C LEU A 81 -2.11 -23.36 10.64
N SER A 82 -1.64 -22.70 11.69
CA SER A 82 -2.05 -21.34 12.00
C SER A 82 -1.12 -20.33 11.33
N VAL A 83 -1.62 -19.11 11.12
CA VAL A 83 -0.81 -17.99 10.59
C VAL A 83 0.46 -17.79 11.41
N LYS A 84 0.34 -17.84 12.74
CA LYS A 84 1.50 -17.69 13.63
C LYS A 84 2.53 -18.81 13.45
N GLN A 85 2.08 -20.06 13.37
CA GLN A 85 2.99 -21.20 13.13
C GLN A 85 3.70 -21.08 11.77
N TRP A 86 2.99 -20.63 10.73
CA TRP A 86 3.60 -20.36 9.42
C TRP A 86 4.74 -19.35 9.56
N ILE A 87 4.46 -18.18 10.16
CA ILE A 87 5.45 -17.11 10.33
C ILE A 87 6.66 -17.58 11.18
N ASP A 88 6.38 -18.17 12.34
CA ASP A 88 7.43 -18.51 13.31
C ASP A 88 8.36 -19.63 12.79
N LYS A 89 7.83 -20.60 12.04
CA LYS A 89 8.62 -21.72 11.51
C LYS A 89 9.40 -21.38 10.25
N THR A 90 8.79 -20.61 9.35
CA THR A 90 9.36 -20.36 8.02
C THR A 90 10.03 -19.00 7.90
N ASN A 91 10.00 -18.15 8.93
CA ASN A 91 10.43 -16.75 8.87
C ASN A 91 9.70 -15.96 7.76
N ALA A 92 8.43 -16.30 7.50
CA ALA A 92 7.64 -15.72 6.45
C ALA A 92 7.42 -14.22 6.65
N ILE A 93 7.47 -13.46 5.56
CA ILE A 93 7.20 -12.02 5.52
C ILE A 93 5.91 -11.67 4.78
N GLY A 94 5.44 -12.52 3.90
CA GLY A 94 4.27 -12.29 3.06
C GLY A 94 2.95 -12.21 3.83
N ILE A 95 2.90 -12.77 5.04
CA ILE A 95 1.75 -12.69 5.95
C ILE A 95 2.20 -12.15 7.30
N ILE A 96 1.44 -11.23 7.88
CA ILE A 96 1.70 -10.60 9.16
C ILE A 96 0.51 -10.79 10.09
N ALA A 97 0.74 -11.29 11.30
CA ALA A 97 -0.25 -11.34 12.36
C ALA A 97 -0.04 -10.20 13.35
N LYS A 98 -1.03 -9.32 13.49
CA LYS A 98 -1.02 -8.23 14.49
C LYS A 98 -2.02 -8.53 15.60
N ALA A 99 -1.58 -8.40 16.85
CA ALA A 99 -2.44 -8.50 18.03
C ALA A 99 -3.02 -7.14 18.42
N GLY A 100 -4.08 -7.12 19.27
CA GLY A 100 -4.65 -5.92 19.86
C GLY A 100 -5.93 -5.44 19.19
N ARG A 101 -6.41 -4.24 19.60
CA ARG A 101 -7.70 -3.65 19.18
C ARG A 101 -7.84 -3.48 17.66
N TYR A 102 -6.74 -3.23 16.97
CA TYR A 102 -6.66 -3.12 15.50
C TYR A 102 -5.87 -4.30 14.93
N GLY A 103 -5.90 -5.43 15.64
CA GLY A 103 -5.24 -6.66 15.24
C GLY A 103 -5.94 -7.32 14.05
N GLY A 104 -5.23 -8.24 13.44
CA GLY A 104 -5.74 -9.02 12.29
C GLY A 104 -4.61 -9.68 11.53
N THR A 105 -4.98 -10.48 10.58
CA THR A 105 -4.06 -11.10 9.62
C THR A 105 -3.99 -10.21 8.38
N TYR A 106 -2.80 -9.74 8.07
CA TYR A 106 -2.51 -8.95 6.88
C TYR A 106 -1.63 -9.77 5.94
N ALA A 107 -1.89 -9.69 4.66
CA ALA A 107 -1.07 -10.36 3.65
C ALA A 107 -0.61 -9.37 2.58
N HIS A 108 0.58 -9.61 2.02
CA HIS A 108 1.02 -8.90 0.84
C HIS A 108 -0.06 -8.92 -0.24
N LYS A 109 -0.18 -7.87 -1.03
CA LYS A 109 -1.27 -7.71 -2.02
C LYS A 109 -1.47 -8.94 -2.90
N ASP A 110 -0.40 -9.58 -3.37
CA ASP A 110 -0.47 -10.76 -4.24
C ASP A 110 -1.11 -11.96 -3.52
N ILE A 111 -0.72 -12.18 -2.26
CA ILE A 111 -1.26 -13.23 -1.39
C ILE A 111 -2.71 -12.92 -1.03
N ALA A 112 -3.03 -11.66 -0.78
CA ALA A 112 -4.39 -11.24 -0.47
C ALA A 112 -5.34 -11.42 -1.67
N PHE A 113 -4.87 -11.18 -2.90
CA PHE A 113 -5.66 -11.45 -4.11
C PHE A 113 -5.89 -12.94 -4.35
N GLU A 114 -4.92 -13.78 -4.01
CA GLU A 114 -5.12 -15.23 -4.02
C GLU A 114 -6.15 -15.65 -2.98
N PHE A 115 -6.06 -15.16 -1.75
CA PHE A 115 -7.06 -15.42 -0.72
C PHE A 115 -8.46 -14.93 -1.13
N ALA A 116 -8.58 -13.78 -1.77
CA ALA A 116 -9.85 -13.24 -2.26
C ALA A 116 -10.58 -14.21 -3.21
N SER A 117 -9.84 -15.06 -3.94
CA SER A 117 -10.42 -16.11 -4.78
C SER A 117 -11.19 -17.15 -3.98
N ARG A 118 -10.84 -17.36 -2.72
CA ARG A 118 -11.53 -18.27 -1.78
C ARG A 118 -12.84 -17.69 -1.25
N VAL A 119 -12.91 -16.35 -1.17
CA VAL A 119 -14.15 -15.66 -0.78
C VAL A 119 -15.17 -15.79 -1.92
N SER A 120 -14.88 -15.22 -3.07
CA SER A 120 -15.58 -15.45 -4.33
C SER A 120 -14.81 -14.82 -5.50
N PRO A 121 -14.99 -15.30 -6.75
CA PRO A 121 -14.41 -14.65 -7.93
C PRO A 121 -14.86 -13.19 -8.10
N GLN A 122 -16.11 -12.89 -7.80
CA GLN A 122 -16.66 -11.54 -7.82
C GLN A 122 -15.95 -10.65 -6.80
N PHE A 123 -15.79 -11.11 -5.55
CA PHE A 123 -15.08 -10.40 -4.50
C PHE A 123 -13.64 -10.08 -4.93
N LYS A 124 -12.93 -11.03 -5.53
CA LYS A 124 -11.58 -10.81 -6.08
C LYS A 124 -11.56 -9.69 -7.11
N LEU A 125 -12.49 -9.68 -8.07
CA LEU A 125 -12.57 -8.65 -9.10
C LEU A 125 -12.84 -7.25 -8.51
N TYR A 126 -13.76 -7.15 -7.55
CA TYR A 126 -14.04 -5.90 -6.86
C TYR A 126 -12.84 -5.41 -6.04
N LEU A 127 -12.17 -6.33 -5.34
CA LEU A 127 -10.97 -6.01 -4.56
C LEU A 127 -9.86 -5.46 -5.46
N LEU A 128 -9.58 -6.11 -6.58
CA LEU A 128 -8.58 -5.65 -7.56
C LEU A 128 -8.90 -4.27 -8.08
N ARG A 129 -10.16 -4.02 -8.47
CA ARG A 129 -10.61 -2.72 -8.98
C ARG A 129 -10.45 -1.60 -7.94
N GLU A 130 -10.90 -1.83 -6.72
CA GLU A 130 -10.81 -0.85 -5.65
C GLU A 130 -9.36 -0.59 -5.22
N PHE A 131 -8.53 -1.62 -5.23
CA PHE A 131 -7.09 -1.45 -4.98
C PHE A 131 -6.40 -0.61 -6.06
N GLN A 132 -6.71 -0.84 -7.34
CA GLN A 132 -6.20 -0.03 -8.45
C GLN A 132 -6.65 1.43 -8.31
N ARG A 133 -7.93 1.67 -8.01
CA ARG A 133 -8.47 3.02 -7.76
C ARG A 133 -7.70 3.72 -6.63
N LEU A 134 -7.45 3.03 -5.51
CA LEU A 134 -6.67 3.57 -4.40
C LEU A 134 -5.27 4.00 -4.85
N LYS A 135 -4.58 3.16 -5.63
CA LYS A 135 -3.22 3.46 -6.11
C LYS A 135 -3.19 4.63 -7.09
N GLU A 136 -4.18 4.75 -7.97
CA GLU A 136 -4.32 5.91 -8.86
C GLU A 136 -4.54 7.21 -8.08
N GLU A 137 -5.34 7.18 -7.02
CA GLU A 137 -5.57 8.34 -6.16
C GLU A 137 -4.30 8.75 -5.42
N GLU A 138 -3.55 7.79 -4.86
CA GLU A 138 -2.26 8.04 -4.22
C GLU A 138 -1.26 8.69 -5.19
N GLN A 139 -1.14 8.17 -6.42
CA GLN A 139 -0.26 8.74 -7.45
C GLN A 139 -0.65 10.17 -7.83
N LYS A 140 -1.96 10.44 -7.97
CA LYS A 140 -2.45 11.81 -8.23
C LYS A 140 -2.08 12.76 -7.10
N GLN A 141 -2.24 12.36 -5.84
CA GLN A 141 -1.88 13.19 -4.68
C GLN A 141 -0.39 13.50 -4.64
N ILE A 142 0.48 12.52 -4.91
CA ILE A 142 1.94 12.72 -5.00
C ILE A 142 2.26 13.73 -6.12
N GLY A 143 1.67 13.55 -7.30
CA GLY A 143 1.84 14.47 -8.43
C GLY A 143 1.42 15.92 -8.11
N TRP A 144 0.31 16.11 -7.38
CA TRP A 144 -0.14 17.42 -6.91
C TRP A 144 0.81 18.05 -5.90
N SER A 145 1.32 17.28 -4.94
CA SER A 145 2.28 17.75 -3.96
C SER A 145 3.59 18.18 -4.62
N ALA A 146 4.12 17.37 -5.54
CA ALA A 146 5.33 17.71 -6.29
C ALA A 146 5.15 18.98 -7.14
N LYS A 147 4.04 19.14 -7.85
CA LYS A 147 3.72 20.37 -8.62
C LYS A 147 3.64 21.59 -7.71
N ARG A 148 3.03 21.45 -6.54
CA ARG A 148 2.92 22.56 -5.56
C ARG A 148 4.30 22.99 -5.07
N GLU A 149 5.16 22.04 -4.71
CA GLU A 149 6.54 22.36 -4.26
C GLU A 149 7.39 22.97 -5.38
N LEU A 150 7.32 22.44 -6.59
CA LEU A 150 8.00 23.03 -7.75
C LEU A 150 7.51 24.46 -8.02
N SER A 151 6.21 24.71 -7.92
CA SER A 151 5.64 26.06 -8.10
C SER A 151 6.14 27.03 -7.04
N LYS A 152 6.27 26.61 -5.78
CA LYS A 152 6.86 27.43 -4.71
C LYS A 152 8.33 27.74 -5.00
N ILE A 153 9.13 26.74 -5.36
CA ILE A 153 10.55 26.91 -5.69
C ILE A 153 10.71 27.88 -6.85
N ASN A 154 9.97 27.69 -7.93
CA ASN A 154 9.99 28.59 -9.08
C ASN A 154 9.59 30.01 -8.70
N TYR A 155 8.55 30.18 -7.88
CA TYR A 155 8.16 31.49 -7.39
C TYR A 155 9.30 32.17 -6.64
N HIS A 156 9.99 31.47 -5.74
CA HIS A 156 11.13 32.04 -4.99
C HIS A 156 12.29 32.38 -5.91
N ILE A 157 12.68 31.54 -6.85
CA ILE A 157 13.75 31.77 -7.81
C ILE A 157 13.45 33.05 -8.64
N HIS A 158 12.23 33.13 -9.18
CA HIS A 158 11.84 34.29 -9.98
C HIS A 158 11.79 35.58 -9.15
N THR A 159 11.25 35.51 -7.94
CA THR A 159 11.17 36.64 -7.03
C THR A 159 12.57 37.14 -6.64
N ASP A 160 13.50 36.24 -6.32
CA ASP A 160 14.89 36.59 -5.98
C ASP A 160 15.66 37.14 -7.19
N ALA A 161 15.44 36.57 -8.37
CA ALA A 161 16.05 37.08 -9.61
C ALA A 161 15.59 38.54 -9.92
N ILE A 162 14.29 38.81 -9.80
CA ILE A 162 13.72 40.15 -9.96
C ILE A 162 14.30 41.09 -8.92
N LYS A 163 14.37 40.67 -7.65
CA LYS A 163 14.91 41.49 -6.57
C LYS A 163 16.36 41.87 -6.78
N ARG A 164 17.20 40.94 -7.24
CA ARG A 164 18.63 41.15 -7.42
C ARG A 164 18.97 41.94 -8.68
N ASN A 165 18.22 41.74 -9.77
CA ASN A 165 18.63 42.21 -11.08
C ASN A 165 17.75 43.33 -11.67
N LEU A 166 16.50 43.44 -11.22
CA LEU A 166 15.54 44.36 -11.86
C LEU A 166 14.99 45.46 -10.94
N ILE A 167 15.20 45.38 -9.63
CA ILE A 167 14.73 46.39 -8.70
C ILE A 167 15.89 47.27 -8.29
N PRO A 168 15.87 48.59 -8.61
CA PRO A 168 16.86 49.53 -8.12
C PRO A 168 16.88 49.60 -6.58
N GLN A 169 18.07 49.66 -6.00
CA GLN A 169 18.26 49.64 -4.53
C GLN A 169 17.65 50.84 -3.78
N MET A 170 17.18 51.87 -4.51
CA MET A 170 16.60 53.08 -3.95
C MET A 170 15.08 53.13 -3.82
N LEU A 171 14.37 52.01 -4.06
CA LEU A 171 12.92 51.97 -3.97
C LEU A 171 12.42 51.68 -2.57
N THR A 172 11.30 52.32 -2.20
CA THR A 172 10.61 52.02 -0.97
C THR A 172 9.99 50.61 -1.03
N PRO A 173 9.78 49.91 0.11
CA PRO A 173 9.18 48.56 0.12
C PRO A 173 7.83 48.47 -0.61
N LYS A 174 7.00 49.52 -0.56
CA LYS A 174 5.71 49.57 -1.28
C LYS A 174 5.91 49.64 -2.81
N GLN A 175 6.83 50.43 -3.29
CA GLN A 175 7.14 50.52 -4.72
C GLN A 175 7.75 49.22 -5.25
N ALA A 176 8.64 48.59 -4.47
CA ALA A 176 9.21 47.30 -4.80
C ALA A 176 8.12 46.21 -4.97
N ASN A 177 7.16 46.13 -4.06
CA ASN A 177 6.07 45.17 -4.13
C ASN A 177 5.17 45.35 -5.38
N ILE A 178 4.93 46.61 -5.81
CA ILE A 178 4.16 46.89 -7.03
C ILE A 178 4.93 46.39 -8.26
N ILE A 179 6.23 46.66 -8.35
CA ILE A 179 7.06 46.19 -9.45
C ILE A 179 7.15 44.67 -9.48
N TYR A 180 7.26 44.01 -8.33
CA TYR A 180 7.18 42.54 -8.24
C TYR A 180 5.90 41.97 -8.82
N ALA A 181 4.75 42.53 -8.42
CA ALA A 181 3.45 42.06 -8.89
C ALA A 181 3.29 42.24 -10.41
N THR A 182 3.74 43.36 -10.97
CA THR A 182 3.64 43.70 -12.41
C THR A 182 4.56 42.79 -13.24
N LEU A 183 5.82 42.65 -12.86
CA LEU A 183 6.76 41.77 -13.58
C LEU A 183 6.40 40.32 -13.52
N PHE A 184 5.88 39.85 -12.39
CA PHE A 184 5.42 38.48 -12.22
C PHE A 184 4.18 38.18 -13.07
N MET A 185 3.25 39.12 -13.18
CA MET A 185 2.09 39.00 -14.09
C MET A 185 2.51 38.95 -15.56
N GLN A 186 3.45 39.77 -15.98
CA GLN A 186 3.93 39.77 -17.36
C GLN A 186 4.67 38.48 -17.72
N MET A 187 5.48 37.92 -16.83
CA MET A 187 6.16 36.66 -17.07
C MET A 187 5.18 35.48 -17.16
N LYS A 188 4.07 35.52 -16.40
CA LYS A 188 3.02 34.47 -16.45
C LYS A 188 2.20 34.52 -17.73
N LEU A 189 2.13 35.63 -18.41
CA LEU A 189 1.43 35.79 -19.69
C LEU A 189 2.29 35.37 -20.90
N MET A 190 3.61 35.21 -20.70
CA MET A 190 4.57 34.84 -21.76
C MET A 190 4.97 33.33 -21.70
N SER A 191 4.53 32.61 -20.70
CA SER A 191 4.73 31.14 -20.54
C SER A 191 3.47 30.33 -20.87
#